data_f618f6e3b9deb799a6281a6c1d9af164
#
_entry.id   f618f6e3b9deb799a6281a6c1d9af164
#
_cell.length_a   1.000
_cell.length_b   1.000
_cell.length_c   1.000
_cell.angle_alpha   90.00
_cell.angle_beta   90.00
_cell.angle_gamma   90.00
#
_symmetry.space_group_name_H-M   'P 1'
#
loop_
_entity.id
_entity.type
_entity.pdbx_description
1 polymer ?
#
loop_
_entity_poly.entity_id
_entity_poly.type
_entity_poly.pdbx_seq_one_letter_code
_entity_poly.pdbx_strand_id
1 'polypeptide(L)'
;MRHRVDTLKLGRSSAHRRAMLANMVSSLFYSGRIETTLVKAKAARRMAERMITLGKQGTLHSRRLAAARMHDEGAVKKLFDEIAPAYAGRQGGYTRIPKLGQRRGDAAGTCLLMLVEADAAAAEKAAEAQA
;
A
#
# COMPACT_ATOMS: atom_id res chain seq x y z
N MET A 1 28.27 -6.68 9.95
CA MET A 1 27.18 -7.11 9.08
C MET A 1 25.96 -6.24 9.30
N ARG A 2 25.38 -5.75 8.21
CA ARG A 2 24.16 -4.92 8.27
C ARG A 2 22.94 -5.76 7.93
N HIS A 3 22.10 -6.01 8.92
CA HIS A 3 20.85 -6.76 8.72
C HIS A 3 19.64 -5.82 8.83
N ARG A 4 18.56 -6.12 8.12
CA ARG A 4 17.29 -5.39 8.15
C ARG A 4 17.43 -3.91 7.80
N VAL A 5 18.40 -3.58 6.97
CA VAL A 5 18.63 -2.19 6.52
C VAL A 5 18.03 -2.01 5.14
N ASP A 6 17.19 -0.99 4.99
CA ASP A 6 16.69 -0.57 3.70
C ASP A 6 17.71 0.36 3.06
N THR A 7 18.35 -0.11 1.99
CA THR A 7 19.40 0.63 1.30
C THR A 7 18.88 1.53 0.18
N LEU A 8 17.60 1.45 -0.17
CA LEU A 8 17.01 2.22 -1.26
C LEU A 8 16.66 3.64 -0.79
N LYS A 9 17.50 4.61 -1.12
CA LYS A 9 17.28 6.01 -0.77
C LYS A 9 16.43 6.77 -1.81
N LEU A 10 16.31 6.27 -3.01
CA LEU A 10 15.52 6.86 -4.11
C LEU A 10 15.92 8.31 -4.44
N GLY A 11 17.19 8.65 -4.22
CA GLY A 11 17.71 10.00 -4.47
C GLY A 11 17.11 11.11 -3.60
N ARG A 12 16.56 10.78 -2.42
CA ARG A 12 15.84 11.72 -1.57
C ARG A 12 16.31 11.68 -0.13
N SER A 13 16.12 12.78 0.61
CA SER A 13 16.30 12.80 2.06
C SER A 13 15.28 11.84 2.72
N SER A 14 15.53 11.45 3.97
CA SER A 14 14.63 10.51 4.67
C SER A 14 13.21 11.08 4.86
N ALA A 15 13.10 12.38 5.14
CA ALA A 15 11.81 13.05 5.27
C ALA A 15 11.04 13.10 3.93
N HIS A 16 11.71 13.49 2.85
CA HIS A 16 11.12 13.54 1.51
C HIS A 16 10.70 12.14 1.04
N ARG A 17 11.54 11.14 1.27
CA ARG A 17 11.24 9.75 0.90
C ARG A 17 10.01 9.22 1.63
N ARG A 18 9.90 9.45 2.94
CA ARG A 18 8.73 9.05 3.72
C ARG A 18 7.45 9.71 3.23
N ALA A 19 7.51 11.01 2.94
CA ALA A 19 6.36 11.75 2.40
C ALA A 19 5.94 11.22 1.03
N MET A 20 6.90 10.94 0.15
CA MET A 20 6.64 10.38 -1.17
C MET A 20 5.95 9.01 -1.07
N LEU A 21 6.48 8.12 -0.25
CA LEU A 21 5.91 6.79 -0.07
C LEU A 21 4.52 6.86 0.56
N ALA A 22 4.30 7.74 1.53
CA ALA A 22 2.98 7.96 2.12
C ALA A 22 1.95 8.41 1.07
N ASN A 23 2.33 9.35 0.20
CA ASN A 23 1.47 9.81 -0.88
C ASN A 23 1.17 8.71 -1.89
N MET A 24 2.17 7.90 -2.25
CA MET A 24 1.98 6.77 -3.16
C MET A 24 1.00 5.74 -2.59
N VAL A 25 1.15 5.38 -1.33
CA VAL A 25 0.26 4.42 -0.66
C VAL A 25 -1.16 4.97 -0.54
N SER A 26 -1.32 6.24 -0.22
CA SER A 26 -2.63 6.89 -0.18
C SER A 26 -3.30 6.87 -1.56
N SER A 27 -2.57 7.18 -2.61
CA SER A 27 -3.06 7.12 -3.99
C SER A 27 -3.46 5.71 -4.39
N LEU A 28 -2.66 4.72 -3.99
CA LEU A 28 -2.96 3.31 -4.23
C LEU A 28 -4.27 2.90 -3.59
N PHE A 29 -4.51 3.30 -2.34
CA PHE A 29 -5.74 2.96 -1.63
C PHE A 29 -6.97 3.67 -2.22
N TYR A 30 -6.83 4.89 -2.75
CA TYR A 30 -7.93 5.59 -3.42
C TYR A 30 -8.29 4.97 -4.78
N SER A 31 -7.29 4.65 -5.60
CA SER A 31 -7.52 4.21 -6.97
C SER A 31 -7.44 2.70 -7.19
N GLY A 32 -6.87 1.95 -6.24
CA GLY A 32 -6.67 0.51 -6.38
C GLY A 32 -5.46 0.12 -7.21
N ARG A 33 -4.93 1.00 -8.03
CA ARG A 33 -3.71 0.79 -8.80
C ARG A 33 -3.05 2.13 -9.16
N ILE A 34 -1.73 2.12 -9.21
CA ILE A 34 -0.93 3.28 -9.64
C ILE A 34 0.16 2.82 -10.60
N GLU A 35 0.52 3.69 -11.53
CA GLU A 35 1.65 3.48 -12.43
C GLU A 35 2.87 4.22 -11.91
N THR A 36 3.99 3.54 -11.80
CA THR A 36 5.22 4.12 -11.27
C THR A 36 6.45 3.33 -11.74
N THR A 37 7.64 3.76 -11.36
CA THR A 37 8.86 3.00 -11.63
C THR A 37 8.93 1.77 -10.73
N LEU A 38 9.61 0.72 -11.21
CA LEU A 38 9.71 -0.55 -10.49
C LEU A 38 10.34 -0.39 -9.09
N VAL A 39 11.37 0.45 -8.97
CA VAL A 39 12.07 0.68 -7.70
C VAL A 39 11.14 1.34 -6.67
N LYS A 40 10.41 2.37 -7.08
CA LYS A 40 9.43 3.04 -6.23
C LYS A 40 8.30 2.10 -5.82
N ALA A 41 7.81 1.29 -6.77
CA ALA A 41 6.76 0.31 -6.49
C ALA A 41 7.18 -0.70 -5.42
N LYS A 42 8.39 -1.21 -5.49
CA LYS A 42 8.92 -2.14 -4.48
C LYS A 42 8.99 -1.52 -3.09
N ALA A 43 9.41 -0.26 -2.99
CA ALA A 43 9.46 0.46 -1.73
C ALA A 43 8.05 0.74 -1.18
N ALA A 44 7.14 1.23 -2.03
CA ALA A 44 5.76 1.52 -1.64
C ALA A 44 4.99 0.25 -1.25
N ARG A 45 5.26 -0.87 -1.90
CA ARG A 45 4.66 -2.16 -1.60
C ARG A 45 4.83 -2.55 -0.13
N ARG A 46 6.04 -2.43 0.39
CA ARG A 46 6.32 -2.77 1.80
C ARG A 46 5.45 -1.94 2.75
N MET A 47 5.36 -0.66 2.50
CA MET A 47 4.55 0.24 3.32
C MET A 47 3.06 -0.08 3.18
N ALA A 48 2.58 -0.27 1.96
CA ALA A 48 1.17 -0.59 1.71
C ALA A 48 0.74 -1.88 2.42
N GLU A 49 1.54 -2.93 2.35
CA GLU A 49 1.23 -4.19 3.00
C GLU A 49 1.22 -4.08 4.53
N ARG A 50 2.14 -3.29 5.11
CA ARG A 50 2.11 -3.00 6.54
C ARG A 50 0.85 -2.25 6.96
N MET A 51 0.41 -1.30 6.15
CA MET A 51 -0.82 -0.55 6.43
C MET A 51 -2.04 -1.47 6.39
N ILE A 52 -2.11 -2.38 5.44
CA ILE A 52 -3.19 -3.37 5.36
C ILE A 52 -3.16 -4.29 6.60
N THR A 53 -2.00 -4.72 7.03
CA THR A 53 -1.87 -5.52 8.26
C THR A 53 -2.39 -4.76 9.49
N LEU A 54 -2.05 -3.48 9.63
CA LEU A 54 -2.57 -2.62 10.69
C LEU A 54 -4.09 -2.49 10.59
N GLY A 55 -4.62 -2.32 9.38
CA GLY A 55 -6.06 -2.27 9.13
C GLY A 55 -6.78 -3.55 9.55
N LYS A 56 -6.17 -4.71 9.32
CA LYS A 56 -6.72 -6.01 9.72
C LYS A 56 -6.76 -6.18 11.24
N GLN A 57 -5.81 -5.62 11.97
CA GLN A 57 -5.84 -5.61 13.44
C GLN A 57 -7.01 -4.81 13.98
N GLY A 58 -7.37 -3.73 13.33
CA GLY A 58 -8.58 -2.96 13.62
C GLY A 58 -8.62 -2.23 14.96
N THR A 59 -7.53 -2.19 15.74
CA THR A 59 -7.50 -1.53 17.04
C THR A 59 -7.32 -0.02 16.87
N LEU A 60 -7.68 0.74 17.91
CA LEU A 60 -7.43 2.18 17.95
C LEU A 60 -5.93 2.50 17.82
N HIS A 61 -5.09 1.72 18.46
CA HIS A 61 -3.63 1.85 18.36
C HIS A 61 -3.15 1.66 16.93
N SER A 62 -3.63 0.62 16.23
CA SER A 62 -3.29 0.38 14.82
C SER A 62 -3.74 1.53 13.92
N ARG A 63 -4.93 2.07 14.15
CA ARG A 63 -5.45 3.22 13.39
C ARG A 63 -4.58 4.46 13.59
N ARG A 64 -4.14 4.74 14.80
CA ARG A 64 -3.24 5.85 15.10
C ARG A 64 -1.88 5.69 14.44
N LEU A 65 -1.32 4.49 14.43
CA LEU A 65 -0.06 4.20 13.74
C LEU A 65 -0.19 4.41 12.23
N ALA A 66 -1.26 3.93 11.62
CA ALA A 66 -1.52 4.12 10.19
C ALA A 66 -1.67 5.61 9.86
N ALA A 67 -2.42 6.36 10.65
CA ALA A 67 -2.60 7.80 10.46
C ALA A 67 -1.27 8.56 10.56
N ALA A 68 -0.42 8.20 11.51
CA ALA A 68 0.88 8.82 11.70
C ALA A 68 1.82 8.60 10.50
N ARG A 69 1.68 7.47 9.81
CA ARG A 69 2.54 7.14 8.66
C ARG A 69 1.99 7.63 7.33
N MET A 70 0.67 7.58 7.14
CA MET A 70 0.05 7.94 5.86
C MET A 70 -0.23 9.45 5.73
N HIS A 71 -0.46 10.14 6.81
CA HIS A 71 -0.80 11.58 6.85
C HIS A 71 -2.04 11.98 6.03
N ASP A 72 -2.91 11.02 5.73
CA ASP A 72 -4.14 11.23 4.95
C ASP A 72 -5.29 10.51 5.65
N GLU A 73 -6.16 11.27 6.30
CA GLU A 73 -7.28 10.72 7.08
C GLU A 73 -8.29 9.99 6.19
N GLY A 74 -8.54 10.50 4.99
CA GLY A 74 -9.45 9.86 4.04
C GLY A 74 -8.96 8.50 3.58
N ALA A 75 -7.65 8.38 3.31
CA ALA A 75 -7.03 7.11 2.93
C ALA A 75 -7.04 6.12 4.10
N VAL A 76 -6.78 6.58 5.32
CA VAL A 76 -6.84 5.75 6.53
C VAL A 76 -8.27 5.23 6.75
N LYS A 77 -9.26 6.09 6.61
CA LYS A 77 -10.67 5.69 6.72
C LYS A 77 -11.01 4.61 5.70
N LYS A 78 -10.65 4.81 4.44
CA LYS A 78 -10.89 3.81 3.39
C LYS A 78 -10.17 2.49 3.67
N LEU A 79 -8.94 2.56 4.19
CA LEU A 79 -8.18 1.37 4.57
C LEU A 79 -8.91 0.53 5.61
N PHE A 80 -9.39 1.14 6.68
CA PHE A 80 -10.04 0.42 7.78
C PHE A 80 -11.48 0.00 7.46
N ASP A 81 -12.21 0.79 6.68
CA ASP A 81 -13.62 0.54 6.39
C ASP A 81 -13.83 -0.40 5.19
N GLU A 82 -12.99 -0.33 4.16
CA GLU A 82 -13.19 -1.04 2.90
C GLU A 82 -12.07 -2.04 2.59
N ILE A 83 -10.81 -1.62 2.63
CA ILE A 83 -9.68 -2.41 2.14
C ILE A 83 -9.35 -3.56 3.09
N ALA A 84 -9.14 -3.27 4.37
CA ALA A 84 -8.75 -4.29 5.34
C ALA A 84 -9.82 -5.38 5.52
N PRO A 85 -11.12 -5.07 5.60
CA PRO A 85 -12.16 -6.12 5.63
C PRO A 85 -12.15 -7.02 4.41
N ALA A 86 -11.86 -6.49 3.23
CA ALA A 86 -11.78 -7.27 2.00
C ALA A 86 -10.64 -8.30 2.01
N TYR A 87 -9.59 -8.05 2.76
CA TYR A 87 -8.42 -8.94 2.86
C TYR A 87 -8.38 -9.75 4.17
N ALA A 88 -9.45 -9.77 4.93
CA ALA A 88 -9.49 -10.45 6.23
C ALA A 88 -9.07 -11.93 6.18
N GLY A 89 -9.41 -12.62 5.09
CA GLY A 89 -9.07 -14.03 4.89
C GLY A 89 -7.71 -14.28 4.22
N ARG A 90 -7.00 -13.24 3.80
CA ARG A 90 -5.72 -13.36 3.09
C ARG A 90 -4.56 -13.06 4.04
N GLN A 91 -3.58 -13.94 4.05
CA GLN A 91 -2.39 -13.81 4.92
C GLN A 91 -1.20 -13.31 4.11
N GLY A 92 -1.08 -12.00 3.93
CA GLY A 92 -0.02 -11.39 3.14
C GLY A 92 -0.29 -11.41 1.63
N GLY A 93 0.65 -10.88 0.84
CA GLY A 93 0.51 -10.86 -0.62
C GLY A 93 -0.67 -10.02 -1.11
N TYR A 94 -0.93 -8.89 -0.48
CA TYR A 94 -2.07 -8.02 -0.80
C TYR A 94 -1.88 -7.20 -2.07
N THR A 95 -0.67 -7.15 -2.60
CA THR A 95 -0.32 -6.34 -3.76
C THR A 95 0.36 -7.17 -4.83
N ARG A 96 0.31 -6.69 -6.07
CA ARG A 96 1.09 -7.27 -7.17
C ARG A 96 1.67 -6.13 -8.02
N ILE A 97 2.78 -6.42 -8.70
CA ILE A 97 3.53 -5.46 -9.49
C ILE A 97 3.72 -6.01 -10.92
N PRO A 98 2.71 -5.92 -11.80
CA PRO A 98 2.89 -6.26 -13.21
C PRO A 98 3.79 -5.23 -13.88
N LYS A 99 4.80 -5.69 -14.62
CA LYS A 99 5.73 -4.84 -15.34
C LYS A 99 5.12 -4.34 -16.64
N LEU A 100 5.29 -3.05 -16.94
CA LEU A 100 4.80 -2.43 -18.20
C LEU A 100 5.88 -2.28 -19.27
N GLY A 101 7.17 -2.33 -18.88
CA GLY A 101 8.28 -2.14 -19.80
C GLY A 101 9.06 -0.85 -19.50
N GLN A 102 9.72 -0.31 -20.53
CA GLN A 102 10.55 0.88 -20.39
C GLN A 102 9.80 2.14 -20.80
N ARG A 103 9.98 3.19 -20.00
CA ARG A 103 9.39 4.49 -20.26
C ARG A 103 10.13 5.22 -21.39
N ARG A 104 9.41 5.96 -22.22
CA ARG A 104 10.01 6.83 -23.23
C ARG A 104 10.86 7.92 -22.59
N GLY A 105 12.01 8.21 -23.20
CA GLY A 105 12.93 9.24 -22.77
C GLY A 105 14.10 8.68 -21.96
N ASP A 106 13.87 8.21 -20.74
CA ASP A 106 14.93 7.73 -19.83
C ASP A 106 15.05 6.20 -19.75
N ALA A 107 14.21 5.46 -20.46
CA ALA A 107 14.17 3.99 -20.44
C ALA A 107 14.00 3.40 -19.03
N ALA A 108 13.41 4.14 -18.09
CA ALA A 108 13.13 3.64 -16.76
C ALA A 108 12.11 2.50 -16.80
N GLY A 109 12.37 1.43 -16.05
CA GLY A 109 11.42 0.33 -15.91
C GLY A 109 10.16 0.80 -15.18
N THR A 110 9.01 0.74 -15.86
CA THR A 110 7.71 1.09 -15.28
C THR A 110 6.88 -0.15 -14.97
N CYS A 111 5.98 0.00 -14.03
CA CYS A 111 5.07 -1.07 -13.61
C CYS A 111 3.78 -0.47 -13.06
N LEU A 112 2.79 -1.34 -12.88
CA LEU A 112 1.63 -1.04 -12.06
C LEU A 112 1.88 -1.60 -10.65
N LEU A 113 1.63 -0.80 -9.64
CA LEU A 113 1.45 -1.29 -8.28
C LEU A 113 -0.05 -1.35 -8.04
N MET A 114 -0.58 -2.54 -7.77
CA MET A 114 -2.01 -2.72 -7.66
C MET A 114 -2.38 -3.63 -6.47
N LEU A 115 -3.54 -3.39 -5.92
CA LEU A 115 -4.12 -4.28 -4.93
C LEU A 115 -4.66 -5.52 -5.63
N VAL A 116 -4.36 -6.68 -5.06
CA VAL A 116 -4.91 -7.95 -5.54
C VAL A 116 -6.41 -7.95 -5.31
N GLU A 117 -7.19 -8.50 -6.25
CA GLU A 117 -8.63 -8.61 -6.07
C GLU A 117 -8.96 -9.38 -4.79
N ALA A 118 -9.84 -8.79 -3.98
CA ALA A 118 -10.30 -9.42 -2.76
C ALA A 118 -11.15 -10.66 -3.09
N ASP A 119 -11.04 -11.70 -2.27
CA ASP A 119 -11.90 -12.86 -2.40
C ASP A 119 -13.37 -12.42 -2.25
N ALA A 120 -14.20 -12.76 -3.23
CA ALA A 120 -15.60 -12.37 -3.26
C ALA A 120 -16.34 -12.76 -1.97
N ALA A 121 -16.02 -13.93 -1.42
CA ALA A 121 -16.60 -14.40 -0.16
C ALA A 121 -16.23 -13.53 1.05
N ALA A 122 -15.02 -12.97 1.08
CA ALA A 122 -14.60 -12.05 2.14
C ALA A 122 -15.28 -10.69 1.99
N ALA A 123 -15.47 -10.23 0.76
CA ALA A 123 -16.19 -9.00 0.47
C ALA A 123 -17.68 -9.10 0.85
N GLU A 124 -18.32 -10.23 0.57
CA GLU A 124 -19.70 -10.48 0.96
C GLU A 124 -19.88 -10.48 2.49
N LYS A 125 -19.00 -11.19 3.20
CA LYS A 125 -19.02 -11.20 4.67
C LYS A 125 -18.81 -9.82 5.28
N ALA A 126 -17.93 -9.02 4.69
CA ALA A 126 -17.70 -7.65 5.14
C ALA A 126 -18.93 -6.76 4.87
N ALA A 127 -19.60 -6.94 3.74
CA ALA A 127 -20.84 -6.23 3.42
C ALA A 127 -21.99 -6.62 4.36
N GLU A 128 -22.13 -7.91 4.67
CA GLU A 128 -23.13 -8.40 5.64
C GLU A 128 -22.88 -7.88 7.06
N ALA A 129 -21.61 -7.75 7.48
CA ALA A 129 -21.25 -7.23 8.78
C ALA A 129 -21.51 -5.72 8.92
N GLN A 130 -21.62 -5.00 7.81
CA GLN A 130 -21.90 -3.55 7.78
C GLN A 130 -23.39 -3.23 7.52
N ALA A 131 -24.15 -4.21 7.23
CA ALA A 131 -25.59 -4.05 6.98
C ALA A 131 -26.40 -3.97 8.30
#